data_4366e12d553a80c85b487fcd1d720219
#
_entry.id   4366e12d553a80c85b487fcd1d720219
#
_cell.length_a   1.000
_cell.length_b   1.000
_cell.length_c   1.000
_cell.angle_alpha   90.00
_cell.angle_beta   90.00
_cell.angle_gamma   90.00
#
_symmetry.space_group_name_H-M   'P 1'
#
loop_
_entity.id
_entity.type
_entity.pdbx_description
1 polymer ?
#
loop_
_entity_poly.entity_id
_entity_poly.type
_entity_poly.pdbx_seq_one_letter_code
_entity_poly.pdbx_strand_id
1 'polypeptide(L)'
;MSNDVENAESGMLEILTKPSKTLANWYFWLGSLGLFLAVLNLVDAIHPNYRVSWGGLLTFELTNDAFGDKDTAAAFVISDAVFMLLCGILVSLGVRTLSAEQGVGEWMKSMATSNWYNDLIEPENGGLSMIIGTWLALGSILFYFYWGITSTTWIDPGVYSWSIAMMASGLVLRMLATVEEESD
;
A
#
# COMPACT_ATOMS: atom_id res chain seq x y z
N MET A 1 30.43 -12.17 -20.09
CA MET A 1 29.32 -12.82 -19.34
C MET A 1 29.34 -12.52 -17.84
N SER A 2 30.50 -12.55 -17.12
CA SER A 2 30.55 -12.23 -15.69
C SER A 2 30.36 -10.73 -15.42
N ASN A 3 30.93 -9.84 -16.19
CA ASN A 3 30.84 -8.39 -16.02
C ASN A 3 29.40 -7.83 -16.33
N ASP A 4 28.70 -8.46 -17.26
CA ASP A 4 27.33 -8.03 -17.61
C ASP A 4 26.34 -8.40 -16.50
N VAL A 5 26.55 -9.54 -15.83
CA VAL A 5 25.72 -9.97 -14.68
C VAL A 5 25.99 -9.06 -13.48
N GLU A 6 27.25 -8.75 -13.19
CA GLU A 6 27.62 -7.87 -12.07
C GLU A 6 27.11 -6.43 -12.27
N ASN A 7 27.15 -5.93 -13.49
CA ASN A 7 26.57 -4.61 -13.84
C ASN A 7 25.04 -4.61 -13.73
N ALA A 8 24.36 -5.69 -14.10
CA ALA A 8 22.92 -5.82 -13.97
C ALA A 8 22.49 -5.91 -12.50
N GLU A 9 23.22 -6.66 -11.66
CA GLU A 9 22.96 -6.75 -10.22
C GLU A 9 23.17 -5.41 -9.51
N SER A 10 24.27 -4.70 -9.83
CA SER A 10 24.53 -3.37 -9.25
C SER A 10 23.47 -2.35 -9.65
N GLY A 11 23.00 -2.37 -10.91
CA GLY A 11 21.91 -1.52 -11.39
C GLY A 11 20.57 -1.81 -10.69
N MET A 12 20.24 -3.09 -10.49
CA MET A 12 19.04 -3.51 -9.79
C MET A 12 19.08 -3.08 -8.31
N LEU A 13 20.19 -3.28 -7.62
CA LEU A 13 20.37 -2.87 -6.23
C LEU A 13 20.26 -1.33 -6.09
N GLU A 14 20.78 -0.58 -7.05
CA GLU A 14 20.65 0.88 -7.04
C GLU A 14 19.19 1.32 -7.19
N ILE A 15 18.42 0.75 -8.11
CA ILE A 15 16.98 1.03 -8.28
C ILE A 15 16.20 0.70 -7.01
N LEU A 16 16.50 -0.42 -6.36
CA LEU A 16 15.80 -0.83 -5.15
C LEU A 16 16.14 0.03 -3.94
N THR A 17 17.40 0.49 -3.82
CA THR A 17 17.85 1.30 -2.67
C THR A 17 17.71 2.80 -2.86
N LYS A 18 17.61 3.26 -4.11
CA LYS A 18 17.36 4.66 -4.49
C LYS A 18 16.14 4.75 -5.42
N PRO A 19 14.93 4.45 -4.91
CA PRO A 19 13.74 4.38 -5.74
C PRO A 19 13.38 5.75 -6.31
N SER A 20 12.75 5.77 -7.49
CA SER A 20 12.09 6.97 -8.02
C SER A 20 10.99 7.45 -7.07
N LYS A 21 10.54 8.71 -7.17
CA LYS A 21 9.44 9.23 -6.32
C LYS A 21 8.17 8.37 -6.41
N THR A 22 7.82 7.88 -7.60
CA THR A 22 6.68 6.98 -7.80
C THR A 22 6.87 5.66 -7.06
N LEU A 23 8.03 5.01 -7.22
CA LEU A 23 8.34 3.76 -6.54
C LEU A 23 8.44 3.95 -5.01
N ALA A 24 8.98 5.10 -4.56
CA ALA A 24 9.04 5.45 -3.15
C ALA A 24 7.65 5.62 -2.53
N ASN A 25 6.66 6.17 -3.25
CA ASN A 25 5.28 6.20 -2.82
C ASN A 25 4.71 4.78 -2.64
N TRP A 26 4.94 3.89 -3.60
CA TRP A 26 4.53 2.49 -3.47
C TRP A 26 5.19 1.81 -2.26
N TYR A 27 6.49 2.01 -2.05
CA TYR A 27 7.21 1.48 -0.89
C TYR A 27 6.60 1.96 0.42
N PHE A 28 6.32 3.27 0.52
CA PHE A 28 5.73 3.84 1.72
C PHE A 28 4.33 3.25 2.01
N TRP A 29 3.43 3.26 1.02
CA TRP A 29 2.06 2.82 1.24
C TRP A 29 1.93 1.31 1.42
N LEU A 30 2.61 0.50 0.61
CA LEU A 30 2.58 -0.96 0.76
C LEU A 30 3.27 -1.41 2.04
N GLY A 31 4.41 -0.82 2.37
CA GLY A 31 5.11 -1.12 3.62
C GLY A 31 4.29 -0.73 4.85
N SER A 32 3.63 0.44 4.83
CA SER A 32 2.76 0.90 5.92
C SER A 32 1.53 0.01 6.09
N LEU A 33 0.88 -0.38 4.99
CA LEU A 33 -0.23 -1.33 5.02
C LEU A 33 0.21 -2.68 5.55
N GLY A 34 1.36 -3.20 5.09
CA GLY A 34 1.91 -4.47 5.57
C GLY A 34 2.20 -4.44 7.07
N LEU A 35 2.84 -3.37 7.58
CA LEU A 35 3.06 -3.20 9.02
C LEU A 35 1.75 -3.11 9.80
N PHE A 36 0.78 -2.36 9.30
CA PHE A 36 -0.54 -2.24 9.92
C PHE A 36 -1.21 -3.61 10.05
N LEU A 37 -1.26 -4.38 8.97
CA LEU A 37 -1.84 -5.72 8.98
C LEU A 37 -1.06 -6.70 9.87
N ALA A 38 0.27 -6.60 9.89
CA ALA A 38 1.11 -7.42 10.77
C ALA A 38 0.82 -7.13 12.25
N VAL A 39 0.65 -5.85 12.62
CA VAL A 39 0.26 -5.46 13.99
C VAL A 39 -1.13 -5.98 14.33
N LEU A 40 -2.11 -5.85 13.43
CA LEU A 40 -3.46 -6.40 13.64
C LEU A 40 -3.43 -7.91 13.86
N ASN A 41 -2.59 -8.63 13.11
CA ASN A 41 -2.41 -10.08 13.28
C ASN A 41 -1.80 -10.40 14.65
N LEU A 42 -0.81 -9.63 15.08
CA LEU A 42 -0.13 -9.84 16.35
C LEU A 42 -1.05 -9.61 17.57
N VAL A 43 -1.99 -8.67 17.46
CA VAL A 43 -2.98 -8.38 18.52
C VAL A 43 -4.30 -9.13 18.34
N ASP A 44 -4.34 -10.16 17.50
CA ASP A 44 -5.51 -10.98 17.21
C ASP A 44 -6.73 -10.24 16.62
N ALA A 45 -6.48 -9.10 15.98
CA ALA A 45 -7.52 -8.25 15.40
C ALA A 45 -7.65 -8.38 13.87
N ILE A 46 -6.85 -9.25 13.22
CA ILE A 46 -6.82 -9.37 11.76
C ILE A 46 -8.05 -10.08 11.20
N HIS A 47 -8.52 -11.12 11.90
CA HIS A 47 -9.68 -11.93 11.53
C HIS A 47 -10.29 -12.60 12.77
N PRO A 48 -11.62 -12.81 12.83
CA PRO A 48 -12.26 -13.43 14.01
C PRO A 48 -11.82 -14.87 14.25
N ASN A 49 -11.57 -15.65 13.19
CA ASN A 49 -11.32 -17.10 13.28
C ASN A 49 -9.92 -17.53 12.86
N TYR A 50 -9.16 -16.67 12.16
CA TYR A 50 -7.88 -17.07 11.58
C TYR A 50 -6.75 -16.13 12.00
N ARG A 51 -5.54 -16.70 12.06
CA ARG A 51 -4.28 -15.97 12.06
C ARG A 51 -3.60 -16.12 10.72
N VAL A 52 -2.83 -15.10 10.33
CA VAL A 52 -2.08 -15.10 9.09
C VAL A 52 -0.61 -15.39 9.40
N SER A 53 -0.03 -16.36 8.70
CA SER A 53 1.41 -16.47 8.57
C SER A 53 1.86 -15.69 7.35
N TRP A 54 2.52 -14.56 7.56
CA TRP A 54 3.00 -13.72 6.46
C TRP A 54 4.03 -14.45 5.60
N GLY A 55 4.86 -15.29 6.21
CA GLY A 55 5.79 -16.14 5.48
C GLY A 55 5.07 -17.16 4.60
N GLY A 56 4.04 -17.83 5.14
CA GLY A 56 3.20 -18.75 4.36
C GLY A 56 2.55 -18.05 3.18
N LEU A 57 1.97 -16.87 3.42
CA LEU A 57 1.31 -16.09 2.38
C LEU A 57 2.28 -15.67 1.26
N LEU A 58 3.46 -15.13 1.60
CA LEU A 58 4.46 -14.66 0.63
C LEU A 58 5.14 -15.80 -0.13
N THR A 59 5.23 -16.97 0.46
CA THR A 59 5.85 -18.15 -0.16
C THR A 59 4.84 -19.11 -0.79
N PHE A 60 3.57 -18.71 -0.89
CA PHE A 60 2.50 -19.58 -1.41
C PHE A 60 2.46 -20.93 -0.67
N GLU A 61 2.54 -20.87 0.67
CA GLU A 61 2.51 -22.02 1.58
C GLU A 61 3.71 -22.97 1.49
N LEU A 62 4.83 -22.54 0.85
CA LEU A 62 6.05 -23.35 0.81
C LEU A 62 6.76 -23.47 2.17
N THR A 63 6.59 -22.49 3.06
CA THR A 63 7.23 -22.49 4.38
C THR A 63 6.32 -22.95 5.50
N ASN A 64 5.07 -22.55 5.49
CA ASN A 64 4.00 -22.92 6.42
C ASN A 64 2.65 -22.48 5.85
N ASP A 65 1.56 -22.99 6.40
CA ASP A 65 0.20 -22.62 6.00
C ASP A 65 -0.01 -21.11 6.14
N ALA A 66 -0.59 -20.47 5.13
CA ALA A 66 -0.85 -19.03 5.13
C ALA A 66 -1.92 -18.63 6.15
N PHE A 67 -2.90 -19.49 6.38
CA PHE A 67 -4.01 -19.25 7.30
C PHE A 67 -4.11 -20.41 8.29
N GLY A 68 -3.98 -20.12 9.57
CA GLY A 68 -4.13 -21.06 10.67
C GLY A 68 -5.35 -20.73 11.52
N ASP A 69 -5.98 -21.76 12.09
CA ASP A 69 -7.04 -21.57 13.06
C ASP A 69 -6.52 -20.78 14.27
N LYS A 70 -7.27 -19.76 14.70
CA LYS A 70 -6.86 -18.81 15.76
C LYS A 70 -6.53 -19.51 17.08
N ASP A 71 -7.24 -20.58 17.40
CA ASP A 71 -7.08 -21.29 18.68
C ASP A 71 -5.84 -22.20 18.70
N THR A 72 -5.37 -22.64 17.54
CA THR A 72 -4.26 -23.62 17.42
C THR A 72 -2.99 -23.05 16.79
N ALA A 73 -3.10 -22.00 15.99
CA ALA A 73 -1.96 -21.39 15.33
C ALA A 73 -1.11 -20.57 16.29
N ALA A 74 0.20 -20.61 16.10
CA ALA A 74 1.11 -19.75 16.86
C ALA A 74 0.79 -18.27 16.62
N ALA A 75 0.80 -17.47 17.69
CA ALA A 75 0.53 -16.04 17.62
C ALA A 75 1.58 -15.28 16.77
N PHE A 76 2.79 -15.82 16.71
CA PHE A 76 3.92 -15.24 16.01
C PHE A 76 4.86 -16.34 15.53
N VAL A 77 5.30 -16.26 14.30
CA VAL A 77 6.35 -17.11 13.72
C VAL A 77 7.51 -16.27 13.20
N ILE A 78 8.71 -16.86 13.10
CA ILE A 78 9.91 -16.11 12.69
C ILE A 78 9.72 -15.40 11.34
N SER A 79 8.99 -16.02 10.42
CA SER A 79 8.68 -15.41 9.12
C SER A 79 7.89 -14.10 9.23
N ASP A 80 7.09 -13.92 10.28
CA ASP A 80 6.36 -12.67 10.52
C ASP A 80 7.32 -11.54 10.89
N ALA A 81 8.37 -11.83 11.67
CA ALA A 81 9.44 -10.87 11.95
C ALA A 81 10.17 -10.44 10.66
N VAL A 82 10.48 -11.40 9.79
CA VAL A 82 11.10 -11.11 8.49
C VAL A 82 10.19 -10.23 7.64
N PHE A 83 8.90 -10.55 7.57
CA PHE A 83 7.93 -9.73 6.85
C PHE A 83 7.84 -8.30 7.41
N MET A 84 7.73 -8.15 8.73
CA MET A 84 7.69 -6.83 9.38
C MET A 84 8.98 -6.03 9.11
N LEU A 85 10.13 -6.69 9.15
CA LEU A 85 11.42 -6.05 8.82
C LEU A 85 11.43 -5.57 7.36
N LEU A 86 11.01 -6.38 6.41
CA LEU A 86 10.91 -5.99 5.00
C LEU A 86 9.97 -4.80 4.80
N CYS A 87 8.79 -4.83 5.43
CA CYS A 87 7.86 -3.70 5.39
C CYS A 87 8.48 -2.44 6.01
N GLY A 88 9.21 -2.56 7.13
CA GLY A 88 9.92 -1.45 7.76
C GLY A 88 11.02 -0.86 6.87
N ILE A 89 11.76 -1.69 6.15
CA ILE A 89 12.75 -1.24 5.16
C ILE A 89 12.06 -0.49 4.03
N LEU A 90 10.96 -1.01 3.48
CA LEU A 90 10.19 -0.33 2.43
C LEU A 90 9.71 1.05 2.88
N VAL A 91 9.09 1.14 4.08
CA VAL A 91 8.67 2.44 4.64
C VAL A 91 9.86 3.39 4.78
N SER A 92 10.97 2.92 5.31
CA SER A 92 12.17 3.74 5.53
C SER A 92 12.75 4.28 4.22
N LEU A 93 12.85 3.44 3.18
CA LEU A 93 13.30 3.86 1.85
C LEU A 93 12.30 4.82 1.20
N GLY A 94 11.01 4.57 1.34
CA GLY A 94 9.95 5.46 0.87
C GLY A 94 10.04 6.84 1.51
N VAL A 95 10.04 6.91 2.84
CA VAL A 95 10.16 8.17 3.60
C VAL A 95 11.44 8.91 3.24
N ARG A 96 12.58 8.22 3.22
CA ARG A 96 13.88 8.83 2.87
C ARG A 96 13.84 9.52 1.52
N THR A 97 13.28 8.86 0.51
CA THR A 97 13.23 9.41 -0.85
C THR A 97 12.23 10.55 -0.97
N LEU A 98 11.01 10.39 -0.41
CA LEU A 98 9.94 11.37 -0.52
C LEU A 98 10.21 12.64 0.29
N SER A 99 10.93 12.53 1.40
CA SER A 99 11.28 13.66 2.25
C SER A 99 12.63 14.31 1.94
N ALA A 100 13.40 13.79 0.98
CA ALA A 100 14.77 14.20 0.72
C ALA A 100 14.93 15.70 0.39
N GLU A 101 13.94 16.31 -0.29
CA GLU A 101 13.98 17.70 -0.74
C GLU A 101 13.46 18.68 0.31
N GLN A 102 12.50 18.30 1.12
CA GLN A 102 11.74 19.20 1.99
C GLN A 102 11.77 18.82 3.49
N GLY A 103 12.37 17.66 3.80
CA GLY A 103 12.34 17.09 5.16
C GLY A 103 11.04 16.36 5.49
N VAL A 104 11.09 15.49 6.51
CA VAL A 104 9.97 14.61 6.88
C VAL A 104 8.73 15.40 7.32
N GLY A 105 8.92 16.48 8.10
CA GLY A 105 7.80 17.27 8.63
C GLY A 105 7.00 17.97 7.53
N GLU A 106 7.66 18.64 6.59
CA GLU A 106 6.99 19.31 5.47
C GLU A 106 6.40 18.31 4.49
N TRP A 107 7.06 17.16 4.27
CA TRP A 107 6.48 16.08 3.47
C TRP A 107 5.17 15.54 4.10
N MET A 108 5.14 15.27 5.39
CA MET A 108 3.91 14.85 6.07
C MET A 108 2.81 15.90 5.99
N LYS A 109 3.16 17.17 6.16
CA LYS A 109 2.22 18.28 6.00
C LYS A 109 1.68 18.36 4.57
N SER A 110 2.53 18.16 3.54
CA SER A 110 2.09 18.16 2.14
C SER A 110 1.09 17.03 1.83
N MET A 111 1.20 15.87 2.49
CA MET A 111 0.18 14.82 2.39
C MET A 111 -1.17 15.26 2.98
N ALA A 112 -1.13 15.94 4.12
CA ALA A 112 -2.35 16.41 4.79
C ALA A 112 -3.01 17.61 4.08
N THR A 113 -2.24 18.39 3.31
CA THR A 113 -2.71 19.55 2.54
C THR A 113 -2.77 19.28 1.04
N SER A 114 -2.88 18.03 0.65
CA SER A 114 -2.93 17.61 -0.76
C SER A 114 -4.15 18.18 -1.49
N ASN A 115 -3.99 18.54 -2.77
CA ASN A 115 -5.06 18.98 -3.65
C ASN A 115 -6.20 17.95 -3.80
N TRP A 116 -5.96 16.70 -3.43
CA TRP A 116 -7.00 15.67 -3.41
C TRP A 116 -8.27 16.07 -2.64
N TYR A 117 -8.14 16.90 -1.61
CA TYR A 117 -9.29 17.40 -0.86
C TYR A 117 -10.09 18.42 -1.66
N ASN A 118 -9.42 19.27 -2.43
CA ASN A 118 -10.08 20.22 -3.32
C ASN A 118 -10.79 19.49 -4.46
N ASP A 119 -10.16 18.46 -5.01
CA ASP A 119 -10.70 17.64 -6.09
C ASP A 119 -11.98 16.85 -5.71
N LEU A 120 -12.31 16.77 -4.43
CA LEU A 120 -13.59 16.17 -3.98
C LEU A 120 -14.81 17.00 -4.29
N ILE A 121 -14.67 18.31 -4.35
CA ILE A 121 -15.79 19.24 -4.43
C ILE A 121 -15.65 20.17 -5.64
N GLU A 122 -14.50 20.79 -5.78
CA GLU A 122 -14.24 21.83 -6.78
C GLU A 122 -12.81 21.67 -7.32
N PRO A 123 -12.59 20.71 -8.23
CA PRO A 123 -11.27 20.51 -8.83
C PRO A 123 -10.90 21.72 -9.69
N GLU A 124 -9.64 22.14 -9.62
CA GLU A 124 -9.12 23.18 -10.50
C GLU A 124 -9.26 22.75 -11.96
N ASN A 125 -9.14 21.44 -12.21
CA ASN A 125 -9.06 20.82 -13.53
C ASN A 125 -9.82 19.49 -13.60
N GLY A 126 -10.23 19.05 -14.81
CA GLY A 126 -10.79 17.72 -15.06
C GLY A 126 -12.27 17.53 -14.69
N GLY A 127 -12.94 18.58 -14.21
CA GLY A 127 -14.38 18.61 -14.03
C GLY A 127 -14.99 17.43 -13.26
N LEU A 128 -16.11 16.92 -13.75
CA LEU A 128 -16.85 15.84 -13.11
C LEU A 128 -16.06 14.52 -13.02
N SER A 129 -15.24 14.19 -14.02
CA SER A 129 -14.42 12.98 -14.04
C SER A 129 -13.39 12.99 -12.90
N MET A 130 -12.80 14.15 -12.60
CA MET A 130 -11.89 14.33 -11.48
C MET A 130 -12.60 14.12 -10.15
N ILE A 131 -13.78 14.70 -9.97
CA ILE A 131 -14.60 14.55 -8.75
C ILE A 131 -14.94 13.08 -8.52
N ILE A 132 -15.52 12.40 -9.53
CA ILE A 132 -15.93 10.99 -9.41
C ILE A 132 -14.69 10.11 -9.16
N GLY A 133 -13.59 10.33 -9.88
CA GLY A 133 -12.35 9.59 -9.69
C GLY A 133 -11.79 9.73 -8.29
N THR A 134 -11.82 10.93 -7.72
CA THR A 134 -11.37 11.20 -6.36
C THR A 134 -12.26 10.53 -5.32
N TRP A 135 -13.59 10.62 -5.48
CA TRP A 135 -14.54 9.93 -4.59
C TRP A 135 -14.40 8.41 -4.63
N LEU A 136 -14.20 7.82 -5.81
CA LEU A 136 -13.95 6.37 -5.94
C LEU A 136 -12.65 5.97 -5.24
N ALA A 137 -11.56 6.69 -5.46
CA ALA A 137 -10.27 6.38 -4.87
C ALA A 137 -10.29 6.51 -3.33
N LEU A 138 -10.78 7.61 -2.79
CA LEU A 138 -10.89 7.80 -1.34
C LEU A 138 -11.97 6.91 -0.72
N GLY A 139 -13.10 6.74 -1.41
CA GLY A 139 -14.19 5.85 -0.99
C GLY A 139 -13.76 4.40 -0.86
N SER A 140 -12.83 3.94 -1.72
CA SER A 140 -12.27 2.58 -1.63
C SER A 140 -11.48 2.37 -0.33
N ILE A 141 -10.70 3.38 0.09
CA ILE A 141 -9.94 3.35 1.35
C ILE A 141 -10.92 3.36 2.53
N LEU A 142 -11.89 4.29 2.52
CA LEU A 142 -12.89 4.38 3.57
C LEU A 142 -13.72 3.09 3.70
N PHE A 143 -14.12 2.49 2.57
CA PHE A 143 -14.84 1.23 2.54
C PHE A 143 -14.02 0.10 3.16
N TYR A 144 -12.75 -0.03 2.79
CA TYR A 144 -11.85 -1.04 3.34
C TYR A 144 -11.71 -0.90 4.87
N PHE A 145 -11.46 0.31 5.37
CA PHE A 145 -11.35 0.55 6.81
C PHE A 145 -12.68 0.34 7.54
N TYR A 146 -13.78 0.82 6.97
CA TYR A 146 -15.12 0.60 7.54
C TYR A 146 -15.40 -0.88 7.70
N TRP A 147 -15.17 -1.69 6.65
CA TRP A 147 -15.38 -3.12 6.69
C TRP A 147 -14.44 -3.81 7.69
N GLY A 148 -13.15 -3.51 7.65
CA GLY A 148 -12.16 -4.09 8.57
C GLY A 148 -12.52 -3.86 10.03
N ILE A 149 -12.98 -2.64 10.37
CA ILE A 149 -13.36 -2.28 11.73
C ILE A 149 -14.69 -2.93 12.15
N THR A 150 -15.71 -2.86 11.31
CA THR A 150 -17.06 -3.33 11.67
C THR A 150 -17.20 -4.84 11.63
N SER A 151 -16.50 -5.52 10.72
CA SER A 151 -16.55 -6.97 10.53
C SER A 151 -15.38 -7.69 11.19
N THR A 152 -14.42 -6.97 11.75
CA THR A 152 -13.17 -7.51 12.33
C THR A 152 -12.44 -8.43 11.34
N THR A 153 -12.52 -8.12 10.04
CA THR A 153 -12.01 -8.94 8.94
C THR A 153 -11.20 -8.05 8.00
N TRP A 154 -9.88 -8.03 8.19
CA TRP A 154 -8.97 -7.19 7.42
C TRP A 154 -8.38 -7.91 6.20
N ILE A 155 -8.58 -9.22 6.11
CA ILE A 155 -8.11 -10.09 5.02
C ILE A 155 -9.32 -10.79 4.40
N ASP A 156 -10.11 -10.07 3.66
CA ASP A 156 -11.27 -10.58 2.94
C ASP A 156 -11.05 -10.41 1.44
N PRO A 157 -10.93 -11.52 0.66
CA PRO A 157 -10.71 -11.43 -0.78
C PRO A 157 -11.82 -10.67 -1.53
N GLY A 158 -13.06 -10.73 -1.06
CA GLY A 158 -14.17 -9.99 -1.64
C GLY A 158 -14.01 -8.50 -1.43
N VAL A 159 -13.67 -8.08 -0.21
CA VAL A 159 -13.41 -6.68 0.13
C VAL A 159 -12.20 -6.13 -0.61
N TYR A 160 -11.11 -6.91 -0.72
CA TYR A 160 -9.96 -6.52 -1.53
C TYR A 160 -10.34 -6.31 -2.99
N SER A 161 -11.09 -7.23 -3.58
CA SER A 161 -11.51 -7.12 -4.98
C SER A 161 -12.30 -5.85 -5.24
N TRP A 162 -13.26 -5.52 -4.37
CA TRP A 162 -14.04 -4.29 -4.47
C TRP A 162 -13.18 -3.04 -4.25
N SER A 163 -12.37 -3.03 -3.19
CA SER A 163 -11.51 -1.87 -2.88
C SER A 163 -10.50 -1.61 -3.98
N ILE A 164 -9.87 -2.65 -4.52
CA ILE A 164 -8.91 -2.51 -5.63
C ILE A 164 -9.60 -2.03 -6.90
N ALA A 165 -10.77 -2.59 -7.23
CA ALA A 165 -11.53 -2.16 -8.41
C ALA A 165 -11.97 -0.69 -8.32
N MET A 166 -12.49 -0.26 -7.18
CA MET A 166 -12.85 1.14 -6.94
C MET A 166 -11.62 2.07 -7.00
N MET A 167 -10.52 1.69 -6.35
CA MET A 167 -9.28 2.46 -6.36
C MET A 167 -8.74 2.60 -7.79
N ALA A 168 -8.61 1.48 -8.52
CA ALA A 168 -8.10 1.48 -9.88
C ALA A 168 -8.98 2.32 -10.82
N SER A 169 -10.30 2.16 -10.73
CA SER A 169 -11.26 2.96 -11.52
C SER A 169 -11.14 4.45 -11.20
N GLY A 170 -11.02 4.79 -9.91
CA GLY A 170 -10.83 6.16 -9.47
C GLY A 170 -9.54 6.79 -10.00
N LEU A 171 -8.43 6.07 -9.91
CA LEU A 171 -7.14 6.55 -10.42
C LEU A 171 -7.15 6.70 -11.94
N VAL A 172 -7.75 5.76 -12.69
CA VAL A 172 -7.88 5.86 -14.15
C VAL A 172 -8.72 7.07 -14.56
N LEU A 173 -9.86 7.32 -13.91
CA LEU A 173 -10.68 8.50 -14.19
C LEU A 173 -9.91 9.80 -13.95
N ARG A 174 -9.14 9.88 -12.87
CA ARG A 174 -8.28 11.04 -12.59
C ARG A 174 -7.21 11.24 -13.66
N MET A 175 -6.56 10.15 -14.09
CA MET A 175 -5.56 10.22 -15.16
C MET A 175 -6.18 10.68 -16.49
N LEU A 176 -7.35 10.18 -16.87
CA LEU A 176 -8.04 10.60 -18.09
C LEU A 176 -8.44 12.08 -18.03
N ALA A 177 -8.93 12.52 -16.87
CA ALA A 177 -9.30 13.92 -16.66
C ALA A 177 -8.13 14.89 -16.85
N THR A 178 -6.91 14.52 -16.43
CA THR A 178 -5.71 15.34 -16.64
C THR A 178 -5.20 15.34 -18.08
N VAL A 179 -5.37 14.23 -18.81
CA VAL A 179 -4.93 14.12 -20.23
C VAL A 179 -5.85 14.89 -21.17
N GLU A 180 -7.17 14.90 -20.91
CA GLU A 180 -8.13 15.66 -21.72
C GLU A 180 -7.83 17.14 -21.73
N GLU A 181 -7.38 17.72 -20.61
CA GLU A 181 -7.00 19.13 -20.53
C GLU A 181 -5.71 19.49 -21.25
N GLU A 182 -4.73 18.61 -21.28
CA GLU A 182 -3.47 18.88 -22.02
C GLU A 182 -3.70 18.87 -23.56
N SER A 183 -4.86 18.39 -24.01
CA SER A 183 -5.20 18.28 -25.44
C SER A 183 -6.05 19.43 -25.98
N ASP A 184 -6.65 20.26 -25.12
CA ASP A 184 -7.44 21.44 -25.45
C ASP A 184 -6.61 22.74 -25.36
#